data_43029a695ddcf286eb07cf29add5a7b8
#
_entry.id   43029a695ddcf286eb07cf29add5a7b8
#
_cell.length_a   1.000
_cell.length_b   1.000
_cell.length_c   1.000
_cell.angle_alpha   90.00
_cell.angle_beta   90.00
_cell.angle_gamma   90.00
#
_symmetry.space_group_name_H-M   'P 1'
#
loop_
_entity.id
_entity.type
_entity.pdbx_description
1 polymer ?
#
loop_
_entity_poly.entity_id
_entity_poly.type
_entity_poly.pdbx_seq_one_letter_code
_entity_poly.pdbx_strand_id
1 'polypeptide(L)'
;MSHKNPDRISEYEFSIGVRLTHWIRFIAITLLVVSGYYISYVFMSPEITSEPTNFMQAKWRLAHQVAGFVLIAAFIFKFYLFVFDKHSKKEWMSVLDFLSPKVWIAQIKYYIFMGPHPHLRGVYNPLQFASYFFFYVILALICLTGLVLYAHVYHNGLGGAIYEPARYFEELMGG
;
A
#
# COMPACT_ATOMS: atom_id res chain seq x y z
N MET A 1 -14.55 -3.65 -43.73
CA MET A 1 -13.22 -4.26 -43.62
C MET A 1 -12.40 -3.37 -42.68
N SER A 2 -12.20 -3.83 -41.46
CA SER A 2 -11.44 -3.07 -40.45
C SER A 2 -9.94 -3.22 -40.72
N HIS A 3 -9.29 -2.15 -41.14
CA HIS A 3 -7.83 -2.11 -41.25
C HIS A 3 -7.22 -2.28 -39.84
N LYS A 4 -6.84 -3.51 -39.52
CA LYS A 4 -5.92 -3.77 -38.40
C LYS A 4 -4.58 -3.13 -38.77
N ASN A 5 -4.26 -2.04 -38.12
CA ASN A 5 -2.96 -1.40 -38.22
C ASN A 5 -1.91 -2.39 -37.67
N PRO A 6 -0.99 -2.92 -38.49
CA PRO A 6 -0.05 -3.98 -38.07
C PRO A 6 0.99 -3.48 -37.03
N ASP A 7 1.09 -2.17 -36.80
CA ASP A 7 2.10 -1.56 -35.95
C ASP A 7 1.65 -1.36 -34.48
N ARG A 8 0.42 -1.77 -34.14
CA ARG A 8 0.00 -1.80 -32.71
C ARG A 8 0.43 -3.10 -32.07
N ILE A 9 1.70 -3.19 -31.71
CA ILE A 9 2.15 -4.19 -30.75
C ILE A 9 1.53 -3.78 -29.41
N SER A 10 0.51 -4.52 -28.97
CA SER A 10 -0.05 -4.38 -27.63
C SER A 10 0.98 -4.93 -26.64
N GLU A 11 1.88 -4.08 -26.20
CA GLU A 11 2.85 -4.42 -25.15
C GLU A 11 2.16 -4.30 -23.80
N TYR A 12 2.13 -5.37 -23.02
CA TYR A 12 1.64 -5.32 -21.65
C TYR A 12 2.61 -4.48 -20.80
N GLU A 13 2.17 -3.30 -20.37
CA GLU A 13 2.99 -2.41 -19.51
C GLU A 13 3.24 -3.01 -18.12
N PHE A 14 2.32 -3.85 -17.64
CA PHE A 14 2.40 -4.46 -16.31
C PHE A 14 2.29 -5.97 -16.38
N SER A 15 3.19 -6.65 -15.67
CA SER A 15 3.15 -8.12 -15.53
C SER A 15 1.88 -8.57 -14.81
N ILE A 16 1.48 -9.83 -15.03
CA ILE A 16 0.33 -10.44 -14.34
C ILE A 16 0.52 -10.37 -12.83
N GLY A 17 1.75 -10.55 -12.33
CA GLY A 17 2.07 -10.45 -10.91
C GLY A 17 1.76 -9.06 -10.32
N VAL A 18 2.10 -7.99 -11.05
CA VAL A 18 1.80 -6.61 -10.63
C VAL A 18 0.29 -6.37 -10.58
N ARG A 19 -0.45 -6.85 -11.57
CA ARG A 19 -1.91 -6.71 -11.61
C ARG A 19 -2.58 -7.50 -10.49
N LEU A 20 -2.14 -8.73 -10.24
CA LEU A 20 -2.66 -9.57 -9.16
C LEU A 20 -2.41 -8.95 -7.79
N THR A 21 -1.19 -8.49 -7.52
CA THR A 21 -0.87 -7.83 -6.25
C THR A 21 -1.66 -6.54 -6.05
N HIS A 22 -2.01 -5.82 -7.11
CA HIS A 22 -2.88 -4.64 -7.01
C HIS A 22 -4.26 -5.02 -6.47
N TRP A 23 -4.91 -6.04 -7.01
CA TRP A 23 -6.22 -6.49 -6.58
C TRP A 23 -6.21 -7.09 -5.17
N ILE A 24 -5.19 -7.89 -4.85
CA ILE A 24 -5.03 -8.45 -3.49
C ILE A 24 -4.90 -7.32 -2.47
N ARG A 25 -4.09 -6.30 -2.73
CA ARG A 25 -3.94 -5.15 -1.84
C ARG A 25 -5.22 -4.35 -1.71
N PHE A 26 -5.94 -4.13 -2.81
CA PHE A 26 -7.22 -3.42 -2.78
C PHE A 26 -8.22 -4.13 -1.87
N ILE A 27 -8.39 -5.44 -2.03
CA ILE A 27 -9.29 -6.24 -1.21
C ILE A 27 -8.83 -6.24 0.26
N ALA A 28 -7.53 -6.46 0.51
CA ALA A 28 -6.99 -6.48 1.87
C ALA A 28 -7.17 -5.13 2.58
N ILE A 29 -6.89 -4.01 1.92
CA ILE A 29 -7.09 -2.66 2.48
C ILE A 29 -8.58 -2.41 2.77
N THR A 30 -9.47 -2.78 1.85
CA THR A 30 -10.92 -2.64 2.06
C THR A 30 -11.38 -3.42 3.29
N LEU A 31 -10.94 -4.68 3.43
CA LEU A 31 -11.25 -5.50 4.60
C LEU A 31 -10.66 -4.90 5.88
N LEU A 32 -9.44 -4.38 5.84
CA LEU A 32 -8.80 -3.74 6.99
C LEU A 32 -9.55 -2.48 7.42
N VAL A 33 -10.00 -1.65 6.49
CA VAL A 33 -10.79 -0.45 6.81
C VAL A 33 -12.12 -0.84 7.45
N VAL A 34 -12.86 -1.76 6.85
CA VAL A 34 -14.17 -2.20 7.38
C VAL A 34 -14.01 -2.86 8.74
N SER A 35 -13.08 -3.80 8.88
CA SER A 35 -12.87 -4.51 10.15
C SER A 35 -12.28 -3.59 11.23
N GLY A 36 -11.38 -2.68 10.88
CA GLY A 36 -10.82 -1.70 11.80
C GLY A 36 -11.88 -0.72 12.30
N TYR A 37 -12.76 -0.25 11.43
CA TYR A 37 -13.90 0.57 11.81
C TYR A 37 -14.83 -0.16 12.77
N TYR A 38 -15.15 -1.43 12.47
CA TYR A 38 -15.96 -2.26 13.38
C TYR A 38 -15.30 -2.46 14.75
N ILE A 39 -13.99 -2.74 14.79
CA ILE A 39 -13.27 -2.94 16.06
C ILE A 39 -13.25 -1.66 16.91
N SER A 40 -13.16 -0.49 16.25
CA SER A 40 -13.13 0.81 16.92
C SER A 40 -14.51 1.28 17.41
N TYR A 41 -15.55 1.02 16.63
CA TYR A 41 -16.87 1.59 16.84
C TYR A 41 -17.98 0.53 16.83
N VAL A 42 -17.89 -0.56 17.46
CA VAL A 42 -18.87 -1.67 17.52
C VAL A 42 -20.30 -1.24 17.12
N PHE A 43 -20.60 -1.17 15.83
CA PHE A 43 -21.90 -0.71 15.31
C PHE A 43 -22.92 -1.84 15.12
N MET A 44 -22.50 -3.09 15.21
CA MET A 44 -23.34 -4.26 15.21
C MET A 44 -23.00 -5.11 16.42
N SER A 45 -23.81 -5.04 17.46
CA SER A 45 -23.76 -5.99 18.58
C SER A 45 -24.93 -6.93 18.46
N PRO A 46 -24.73 -8.27 18.57
CA PRO A 46 -25.83 -9.20 18.67
C PRO A 46 -26.63 -8.93 19.96
N GLU A 47 -27.93 -9.18 19.91
CA GLU A 47 -28.78 -9.06 21.11
C GLU A 47 -28.23 -9.91 22.26
N ILE A 48 -28.32 -9.37 23.47
CA ILE A 48 -27.64 -9.84 24.71
C ILE A 48 -28.13 -11.24 25.18
N THR A 49 -29.01 -11.91 24.42
CA THR A 49 -29.84 -12.98 24.97
C THR A 49 -29.31 -14.40 24.87
N SER A 50 -28.25 -14.74 24.15
CA SER A 50 -27.85 -16.15 24.09
C SER A 50 -26.40 -16.50 23.77
N GLU A 51 -25.58 -15.61 23.28
CA GLU A 51 -24.14 -15.88 23.10
C GLU A 51 -23.28 -14.69 23.46
N PRO A 52 -22.09 -14.94 24.03
CA PRO A 52 -21.22 -13.82 24.39
C PRO A 52 -20.87 -12.99 23.15
N THR A 53 -21.24 -11.73 23.15
CA THR A 53 -20.90 -10.70 22.15
C THR A 53 -19.42 -10.71 21.77
N ASN A 54 -18.58 -11.32 22.61
CA ASN A 54 -17.14 -11.50 22.45
C ASN A 54 -16.75 -12.31 21.20
N PHE A 55 -17.57 -13.29 20.77
CA PHE A 55 -17.26 -14.09 19.58
C PHE A 55 -17.34 -13.28 18.27
N MET A 56 -18.24 -12.34 18.17
CA MET A 56 -18.33 -11.48 16.99
C MET A 56 -17.12 -10.54 16.91
N GLN A 57 -16.71 -9.95 18.02
CA GLN A 57 -15.48 -9.16 18.06
C GLN A 57 -14.24 -10.02 17.77
N ALA A 58 -14.16 -11.23 18.28
CA ALA A 58 -13.05 -12.13 18.00
C ALA A 58 -12.95 -12.46 16.50
N LYS A 59 -14.08 -12.73 15.83
CA LYS A 59 -14.12 -12.98 14.37
C LYS A 59 -13.66 -11.77 13.57
N TRP A 60 -14.09 -10.56 13.93
CA TRP A 60 -13.65 -9.33 13.27
C TRP A 60 -12.16 -9.05 13.49
N ARG A 61 -11.65 -9.28 14.70
CA ARG A 61 -10.21 -9.16 14.99
C ARG A 61 -9.40 -10.18 14.20
N LEU A 62 -9.87 -11.44 14.11
CA LEU A 62 -9.23 -12.46 13.28
C LEU A 62 -9.21 -12.06 11.80
N ALA A 63 -10.33 -11.59 11.25
CA ALA A 63 -10.42 -11.13 9.87
C ALA A 63 -9.45 -9.96 9.61
N HIS A 64 -9.36 -9.02 10.54
CA HIS A 64 -8.42 -7.89 10.47
C HIS A 64 -6.97 -8.37 10.45
N GLN A 65 -6.60 -9.29 11.33
CA GLN A 65 -5.25 -9.86 11.39
C GLN A 65 -4.87 -10.62 10.12
N VAL A 66 -5.77 -11.48 9.63
CA VAL A 66 -5.57 -12.22 8.37
C VAL A 66 -5.38 -11.26 7.20
N ALA A 67 -6.25 -10.24 7.07
CA ALA A 67 -6.13 -9.23 6.03
C ALA A 67 -4.82 -8.42 6.15
N GLY A 68 -4.37 -8.14 7.37
CA GLY A 68 -3.09 -7.48 7.65
C GLY A 68 -1.89 -8.31 7.16
N PHE A 69 -1.85 -9.59 7.47
CA PHE A 69 -0.78 -10.47 6.99
C PHE A 69 -0.80 -10.64 5.46
N VAL A 70 -1.99 -10.74 4.86
CA VAL A 70 -2.14 -10.76 3.39
C VAL A 70 -1.61 -9.47 2.77
N LEU A 71 -1.90 -8.32 3.37
CA LEU A 71 -1.40 -7.03 2.90
C LEU A 71 0.13 -6.95 2.97
N ILE A 72 0.73 -7.39 4.09
CA ILE A 72 2.19 -7.44 4.27
C ILE A 72 2.84 -8.36 3.21
N ALA A 73 2.29 -9.55 3.01
CA ALA A 73 2.79 -10.47 2.00
C ALA A 73 2.71 -9.88 0.58
N ALA A 74 1.59 -9.25 0.23
CA ALA A 74 1.41 -8.59 -1.06
C ALA A 74 2.33 -7.37 -1.22
N PHE A 75 2.63 -6.63 -0.15
CA PHE A 75 3.57 -5.53 -0.14
C PHE A 75 5.00 -6.01 -0.42
N ILE A 76 5.45 -7.04 0.30
CA ILE A 76 6.79 -7.66 0.11
C ILE A 76 6.90 -8.22 -1.32
N PHE A 77 5.87 -8.91 -1.80
CA PHE A 77 5.88 -9.47 -3.16
C PHE A 77 5.90 -8.39 -4.24
N LYS A 78 5.17 -7.27 -4.07
CA LYS A 78 5.27 -6.14 -5.01
C LYS A 78 6.67 -5.51 -4.98
N PHE A 79 7.28 -5.40 -3.81
CA PHE A 79 8.66 -4.92 -3.69
C PHE A 79 9.64 -5.85 -4.41
N TYR A 80 9.49 -7.16 -4.24
CA TYR A 80 10.26 -8.15 -4.98
C TYR A 80 10.10 -7.99 -6.49
N LEU A 81 8.86 -7.87 -6.99
CA LEU A 81 8.60 -7.65 -8.42
C LEU A 81 9.22 -6.33 -8.91
N PHE A 82 9.15 -5.27 -8.11
CA PHE A 82 9.76 -3.98 -8.48
C PHE A 82 11.27 -4.10 -8.70
N VAL A 83 11.96 -4.93 -7.91
CA VAL A 83 13.43 -5.12 -8.00
C VAL A 83 13.80 -6.12 -9.11
N PHE A 84 13.08 -7.23 -9.23
CA PHE A 84 13.51 -8.39 -10.04
C PHE A 84 12.72 -8.59 -11.33
N ASP A 85 11.53 -7.99 -11.50
CA ASP A 85 10.76 -8.17 -12.72
C ASP A 85 11.36 -7.37 -13.89
N LYS A 86 11.54 -8.03 -15.02
CA LYS A 86 12.07 -7.40 -16.25
C LYS A 86 11.18 -6.26 -16.76
N HIS A 87 9.87 -6.31 -16.51
CA HIS A 87 8.93 -5.26 -16.87
C HIS A 87 9.06 -4.02 -15.99
N SER A 88 9.61 -4.16 -14.79
CA SER A 88 9.84 -3.04 -13.84
C SER A 88 10.94 -2.07 -14.27
N LYS A 89 11.72 -2.38 -15.33
CA LYS A 89 12.69 -1.42 -15.88
C LYS A 89 12.06 -0.07 -16.23
N LYS A 90 10.84 -0.09 -16.79
CA LYS A 90 10.10 1.14 -17.10
C LYS A 90 9.65 1.88 -15.83
N GLU A 91 9.32 1.16 -14.77
CA GLU A 91 9.03 1.77 -13.46
C GLU A 91 10.29 2.43 -12.86
N TRP A 92 11.47 1.80 -12.98
CA TRP A 92 12.75 2.37 -12.57
C TRP A 92 13.10 3.65 -13.34
N MET A 93 12.79 3.72 -14.62
CA MET A 93 13.00 4.93 -15.42
C MET A 93 12.13 6.09 -14.92
N SER A 94 10.97 5.83 -14.32
CA SER A 94 10.13 6.85 -13.69
C SER A 94 10.82 7.50 -12.48
N VAL A 95 11.73 6.80 -11.78
CA VAL A 95 12.55 7.38 -10.71
C VAL A 95 13.46 8.48 -11.26
N LEU A 96 14.06 8.24 -12.45
CA LEU A 96 14.94 9.22 -13.09
C LEU A 96 14.16 10.46 -13.56
N ASP A 97 12.93 10.26 -14.03
CA ASP A 97 12.05 11.37 -14.41
C ASP A 97 11.60 12.15 -13.17
N PHE A 98 11.31 11.47 -12.07
CA PHE A 98 10.99 12.09 -10.77
C PHE A 98 12.16 12.95 -10.22
N LEU A 99 13.41 12.50 -10.36
CA LEU A 99 14.59 13.23 -9.91
C LEU A 99 14.97 14.38 -10.82
N SER A 100 14.36 14.52 -12.01
CA SER A 100 14.69 15.56 -12.99
C SER A 100 13.81 16.82 -12.85
N PRO A 101 14.35 17.97 -12.38
CA PRO A 101 13.57 19.21 -12.28
C PRO A 101 13.03 19.70 -13.63
N LYS A 102 13.71 19.39 -14.73
CA LYS A 102 13.27 19.74 -16.09
C LYS A 102 11.96 19.06 -16.46
N VAL A 103 11.81 17.79 -16.09
CA VAL A 103 10.59 17.00 -16.35
C VAL A 103 9.43 17.53 -15.50
N TRP A 104 9.69 17.92 -14.25
CA TRP A 104 8.69 18.54 -13.37
C TRP A 104 8.15 19.84 -13.95
N ILE A 105 9.05 20.75 -14.40
CA ILE A 105 8.65 22.01 -15.00
C ILE A 105 7.84 21.79 -16.28
N ALA A 106 8.26 20.85 -17.13
CA ALA A 106 7.54 20.51 -18.34
C ALA A 106 6.15 19.92 -18.04
N GLN A 107 6.05 19.06 -17.03
CA GLN A 107 4.79 18.47 -16.60
C GLN A 107 3.82 19.50 -16.02
N ILE A 108 4.33 20.44 -15.21
CA ILE A 108 3.52 21.54 -14.67
C ILE A 108 3.02 22.45 -15.80
N LYS A 109 3.91 22.82 -16.75
CA LYS A 109 3.52 23.62 -17.91
C LYS A 109 2.43 22.95 -18.75
N TYR A 110 2.51 21.62 -18.91
CA TYR A 110 1.49 20.84 -19.59
C TYR A 110 0.14 20.90 -18.87
N TYR A 111 0.11 20.76 -17.54
CA TYR A 111 -1.13 20.81 -16.76
C TYR A 111 -1.81 22.19 -16.75
N ILE A 112 -1.05 23.28 -16.88
CA ILE A 112 -1.59 24.63 -17.02
C ILE A 112 -1.81 25.03 -18.48
N PHE A 113 -1.80 24.06 -19.41
CA PHE A 113 -2.01 24.24 -20.85
C PHE A 113 -0.97 25.17 -21.53
N MET A 114 0.22 25.33 -20.93
CA MET A 114 1.29 26.21 -21.44
C MET A 114 2.39 25.46 -22.20
N GLY A 115 2.22 24.16 -22.51
CA GLY A 115 3.24 23.40 -23.21
C GLY A 115 2.78 22.03 -23.69
N PRO A 116 3.55 21.38 -24.56
CA PRO A 116 3.29 20.02 -25.01
C PRO A 116 3.51 19.00 -23.89
N HIS A 117 2.94 17.82 -24.04
CA HIS A 117 3.17 16.69 -23.11
C HIS A 117 4.66 16.35 -23.05
N PRO A 118 5.27 16.29 -21.85
CA PRO A 118 6.68 15.95 -21.73
C PRO A 118 6.97 14.52 -22.20
N HIS A 119 8.11 14.30 -22.82
CA HIS A 119 8.60 12.97 -23.11
C HIS A 119 9.08 12.30 -21.82
N LEU A 120 8.34 11.30 -21.37
CA LEU A 120 8.66 10.51 -20.18
C LEU A 120 9.48 9.27 -20.60
N ARG A 121 10.46 8.92 -19.79
CA ARG A 121 11.26 7.69 -19.93
C ARG A 121 10.56 6.51 -19.28
N GLY A 122 9.83 6.78 -18.19
CA GLY A 122 9.11 5.79 -17.40
C GLY A 122 7.62 5.71 -17.71
N VAL A 123 6.94 4.79 -17.01
CA VAL A 123 5.49 4.59 -17.12
C VAL A 123 4.72 5.71 -16.41
N TYR A 124 5.29 6.22 -15.31
CA TYR A 124 4.65 7.22 -14.46
C TYR A 124 5.22 8.60 -14.71
N ASN A 125 4.36 9.60 -14.75
CA ASN A 125 4.81 10.98 -14.69
C ASN A 125 5.31 11.32 -13.26
N PRO A 126 6.10 12.40 -13.08
CA PRO A 126 6.69 12.73 -11.78
C PRO A 126 5.67 12.87 -10.65
N LEU A 127 4.50 13.44 -10.93
CA LEU A 127 3.44 13.63 -9.93
C LEU A 127 2.77 12.30 -9.54
N GLN A 128 2.51 11.43 -10.53
CA GLN A 128 2.01 10.09 -10.26
C GLN A 128 3.00 9.27 -9.45
N PHE A 129 4.29 9.32 -9.82
CA PHE A 129 5.34 8.63 -9.08
C PHE A 129 5.44 9.13 -7.65
N ALA A 130 5.41 10.45 -7.42
CA ALA A 130 5.40 11.03 -6.08
C ALA A 130 4.23 10.53 -5.24
N SER A 131 3.02 10.50 -5.81
CA SER A 131 1.82 10.02 -5.13
C SER A 131 1.92 8.54 -4.77
N TYR A 132 2.40 7.71 -5.68
CA TYR A 132 2.63 6.29 -5.40
C TYR A 132 3.72 6.07 -4.36
N PHE A 133 4.83 6.79 -4.44
CA PHE A 133 5.91 6.71 -3.46
C PHE A 133 5.38 7.04 -2.05
N PHE A 134 4.67 8.15 -1.91
CA PHE A 134 4.07 8.56 -0.64
C PHE A 134 3.07 7.51 -0.10
N PHE A 135 2.22 6.98 -0.98
CA PHE A 135 1.29 5.90 -0.62
C PHE A 135 2.04 4.65 -0.11
N TYR A 136 3.12 4.24 -0.77
CA TYR A 136 3.90 3.09 -0.33
C TYR A 136 4.63 3.32 0.99
N VAL A 137 5.10 4.54 1.24
CA VAL A 137 5.70 4.90 2.55
C VAL A 137 4.66 4.79 3.66
N ILE A 138 3.47 5.36 3.47
CA ILE A 138 2.37 5.23 4.44
C ILE A 138 2.00 3.76 4.64
N LEU A 139 1.88 2.98 3.57
CA LEU A 139 1.55 1.58 3.64
C LEU A 139 2.61 0.77 4.43
N ALA A 140 3.89 1.06 4.22
CA ALA A 140 4.98 0.46 4.99
C ALA A 140 4.87 0.78 6.49
N LEU A 141 4.59 2.05 6.84
CA LEU A 141 4.38 2.46 8.22
C LEU A 141 3.18 1.75 8.86
N ILE A 142 2.06 1.65 8.15
CA ILE A 142 0.88 0.92 8.62
C ILE A 142 1.20 -0.57 8.84
N CYS A 143 1.93 -1.21 7.92
CA CYS A 143 2.35 -2.60 8.08
C CYS A 143 3.25 -2.79 9.30
N LEU A 144 4.22 -1.89 9.51
CA LEU A 144 5.13 -1.95 10.65
C LEU A 144 4.39 -1.73 11.98
N THR A 145 3.55 -0.72 12.06
CA THR A 145 2.76 -0.46 13.28
C THR A 145 1.80 -1.60 13.59
N GLY A 146 1.17 -2.19 12.56
CA GLY A 146 0.31 -3.37 12.72
C GLY A 146 1.08 -4.59 13.24
N LEU A 147 2.29 -4.83 12.75
CA LEU A 147 3.17 -5.91 13.25
C LEU A 147 3.59 -5.68 14.72
N VAL A 148 3.97 -4.45 15.06
CA VAL A 148 4.34 -4.10 16.45
C VAL A 148 3.14 -4.33 17.38
N LEU A 149 1.96 -3.88 16.98
CA LEU A 149 0.74 -4.06 17.78
C LEU A 149 0.37 -5.54 17.93
N TYR A 150 0.48 -6.32 16.85
CA TYR A 150 0.27 -7.77 16.90
C TYR A 150 1.25 -8.45 17.84
N ALA A 151 2.56 -8.13 17.73
CA ALA A 151 3.60 -8.70 18.57
C ALA A 151 3.40 -8.33 20.06
N HIS A 152 2.96 -7.10 20.34
CA HIS A 152 2.67 -6.66 21.70
C HIS A 152 1.51 -7.45 22.33
N VAL A 153 0.46 -7.73 21.57
CA VAL A 153 -0.73 -8.43 22.08
C VAL A 153 -0.50 -9.92 22.27
N TYR A 154 0.25 -10.57 21.35
CA TYR A 154 0.36 -12.03 21.31
C TYR A 154 1.73 -12.59 21.74
N HIS A 155 2.76 -11.78 21.72
CA HIS A 155 4.14 -12.20 22.00
C HIS A 155 4.85 -11.20 22.90
N ASN A 156 4.62 -11.31 24.20
CA ASN A 156 5.24 -10.41 25.19
C ASN A 156 6.77 -10.23 25.03
N GLY A 157 7.47 -11.24 24.50
CA GLY A 157 8.91 -11.17 24.27
C GLY A 157 9.34 -10.29 23.10
N LEU A 158 8.66 -10.38 21.95
CA LEU A 158 8.94 -9.55 20.77
C LEU A 158 8.31 -8.17 20.89
N GLY A 159 7.12 -8.09 21.45
CA GLY A 159 6.44 -6.82 21.75
C GLY A 159 7.24 -5.98 22.75
N GLY A 160 7.77 -6.58 23.80
CA GLY A 160 8.65 -5.91 24.77
C GLY A 160 9.91 -5.34 24.15
N ALA A 161 10.59 -6.11 23.29
CA ALA A 161 11.83 -5.67 22.65
C ALA A 161 11.68 -4.44 21.74
N ILE A 162 10.49 -4.25 21.13
CA ILE A 162 10.23 -3.14 20.20
C ILE A 162 9.42 -2.02 20.88
N TYR A 163 8.51 -2.38 21.77
CA TYR A 163 7.60 -1.45 22.45
C TYR A 163 8.27 -0.72 23.63
N GLU A 164 9.13 -1.39 24.36
CA GLU A 164 9.88 -0.76 25.48
C GLU A 164 10.71 0.44 25.02
N PRO A 165 11.51 0.39 23.95
CA PRO A 165 12.19 1.57 23.44
C PRO A 165 11.24 2.67 22.99
N ALA A 166 10.13 2.33 22.32
CA ALA A 166 9.15 3.31 21.89
C ALA A 166 8.47 4.02 23.06
N ARG A 167 8.12 3.28 24.11
CA ARG A 167 7.59 3.82 25.37
C ARG A 167 8.61 4.70 26.09
N TYR A 168 9.87 4.31 26.09
CA TYR A 168 10.95 5.10 26.67
C TYR A 168 11.12 6.46 25.97
N PHE A 169 10.97 6.49 24.63
CA PHE A 169 10.97 7.73 23.86
C PHE A 169 9.72 8.58 24.13
N GLU A 170 8.55 7.98 24.33
CA GLU A 170 7.33 8.69 24.71
C GLU A 170 7.47 9.33 26.11
N GLU A 171 7.99 8.61 27.07
CA GLU A 171 8.26 9.12 28.43
C GLU A 171 9.34 10.23 28.43
N LEU A 172 10.34 10.14 27.52
CA LEU A 172 11.40 11.14 27.41
C LEU A 172 10.92 12.44 26.74
N MET A 173 9.95 12.37 25.82
CA MET A 173 9.43 13.52 25.08
C MET A 173 8.13 14.09 25.63
N GLY A 174 7.47 13.38 26.52
CA GLY A 174 6.16 13.75 27.11
C GLY A 174 6.20 14.20 28.57
N GLY A 175 7.39 14.34 29.16
CA GLY A 175 7.59 14.84 30.52
C GLY A 175 7.76 16.36 30.56
#